data_5a0eeac9da29f1b410228e5cc92e4856
#
_entry.id   5a0eeac9da29f1b410228e5cc92e4856
#
_cell.length_a   1.000
_cell.length_b   1.000
_cell.length_c   1.000
_cell.angle_alpha   90.00
_cell.angle_beta   90.00
_cell.angle_gamma   90.00
#
_symmetry.space_group_name_H-M   'P 1'
#
loop_
_entity.id
_entity.type
_entity.pdbx_description
1 polymer ?
#
loop_
_entity_poly.entity_id
_entity_poly.type
_entity_poly.pdbx_seq_one_letter_code
_entity_poly.pdbx_strand_id
1 'polypeptide(L)'
;MNAPIVHGGGITAAAASFGGRLEDWLDLSTGINPIPAALPEIPARAWHRLPDRHLIETARHAARDHYRSGGILPLPVPGTQSVIQLLPRLVPVGGLSAEGRRVAILSPTYGEYARAFTAAGFVVDAVDHIDDIGTQHGLAVVVNPNNPDGRIHAADRLEALHERLKAGGGFLVVDEAFGDTSPDTSLAPRAARLSNLIIFRSFGKFFGLAGLRLGFAIARSDILTRFEDWLGPWAVSGPALAIAGSLLSSDVSGIATSIAERQAGLHAVLAGAGLVIAGGTPLFTLVADVRAGDIYTTLCRHHILVRRFDYAPDWLRFGLAPDAADDARLAAALRSIDR
;
A
#
# COMPACT_ATOMS: atom_id res chain seq x y z
N MET A 1 -3.89 -2.82 -25.71
CA MET A 1 -3.27 -2.01 -24.64
C MET A 1 -4.31 -1.90 -23.52
N ASN A 2 -4.03 -2.40 -22.33
CA ASN A 2 -4.98 -2.28 -21.21
C ASN A 2 -5.10 -0.80 -20.83
N ALA A 3 -6.34 -0.34 -20.57
CA ALA A 3 -6.59 1.02 -20.10
C ALA A 3 -5.75 1.32 -18.84
N PRO A 4 -5.26 2.56 -18.67
CA PRO A 4 -4.49 2.92 -17.48
C PRO A 4 -5.36 2.74 -16.23
N ILE A 5 -4.77 2.14 -15.17
CA ILE A 5 -5.45 2.03 -13.88
C ILE A 5 -5.59 3.43 -13.29
N VAL A 6 -6.81 3.82 -12.98
CA VAL A 6 -7.05 5.08 -12.26
C VAL A 6 -6.62 4.86 -10.80
N HIS A 7 -5.74 5.72 -10.27
CA HIS A 7 -5.29 5.69 -8.88
C HIS A 7 -5.89 6.87 -8.09
N GLY A 8 -5.77 6.85 -6.76
CA GLY A 8 -6.04 8.03 -5.93
C GLY A 8 -5.00 9.14 -6.18
N GLY A 9 -5.27 10.35 -5.70
CA GLY A 9 -4.39 11.52 -5.87
C GLY A 9 -4.58 12.28 -7.18
N GLY A 10 -5.66 12.01 -7.92
CA GLY A 10 -5.91 12.60 -9.24
C GLY A 10 -6.56 13.99 -9.21
N ILE A 11 -6.20 14.88 -8.29
CA ILE A 11 -6.80 16.22 -8.13
C ILE A 11 -6.76 17.03 -9.43
N THR A 12 -5.66 16.97 -10.18
CA THR A 12 -5.55 17.71 -11.46
C THR A 12 -6.63 17.29 -12.45
N ALA A 13 -6.90 16.00 -12.59
CA ALA A 13 -7.96 15.51 -13.45
C ALA A 13 -9.36 15.86 -12.93
N ALA A 14 -9.55 15.82 -11.60
CA ALA A 14 -10.79 16.21 -10.96
C ALA A 14 -11.07 17.72 -11.15
N ALA A 15 -10.08 18.58 -10.94
CA ALA A 15 -10.20 20.02 -11.18
C ALA A 15 -10.47 20.35 -12.65
N ALA A 16 -9.86 19.61 -13.59
CA ALA A 16 -10.16 19.78 -15.02
C ALA A 16 -11.62 19.44 -15.36
N SER A 17 -12.22 18.47 -14.65
CA SER A 17 -13.61 18.01 -14.92
C SER A 17 -14.68 18.80 -14.18
N PHE A 18 -14.39 19.27 -12.95
CA PHE A 18 -15.37 19.89 -12.05
C PHE A 18 -15.05 21.34 -11.69
N GLY A 19 -13.92 21.87 -12.17
CA GLY A 19 -13.48 23.23 -11.87
C GLY A 19 -12.75 23.36 -10.53
N GLY A 20 -12.52 24.61 -10.09
CA GLY A 20 -11.77 24.97 -8.90
C GLY A 20 -10.24 24.98 -9.14
N ARG A 21 -9.53 25.65 -8.23
CA ARG A 21 -8.07 25.62 -8.20
C ARG A 21 -7.62 24.37 -7.46
N LEU A 22 -6.41 23.87 -7.71
CA LEU A 22 -5.89 22.66 -7.06
C LEU A 22 -5.88 22.76 -5.53
N GLU A 23 -5.60 23.96 -5.01
CA GLU A 23 -5.54 24.26 -3.57
C GLU A 23 -6.91 24.21 -2.89
N ASP A 24 -8.00 24.34 -3.66
CA ASP A 24 -9.36 24.31 -3.13
C ASP A 24 -9.85 22.87 -2.91
N TRP A 25 -9.12 21.86 -3.44
CA TRP A 25 -9.51 20.47 -3.37
C TRP A 25 -9.05 19.78 -2.09
N LEU A 26 -9.96 19.08 -1.44
CA LEU A 26 -9.69 18.13 -0.37
C LEU A 26 -9.51 16.71 -0.97
N ASP A 27 -8.29 16.18 -0.90
CA ASP A 27 -8.00 14.83 -1.41
C ASP A 27 -8.20 13.75 -0.36
N LEU A 28 -9.36 13.11 -0.39
CA LEU A 28 -9.67 11.90 0.38
C LEU A 28 -9.61 10.62 -0.46
N SER A 29 -9.00 10.66 -1.65
CA SER A 29 -8.94 9.50 -2.56
C SER A 29 -7.79 8.54 -2.23
N THR A 30 -6.87 8.94 -1.34
CA THR A 30 -5.69 8.15 -0.95
C THR A 30 -5.83 7.56 0.45
N GLY A 31 -5.15 6.43 0.71
CA GLY A 31 -5.00 5.88 2.07
C GLY A 31 -3.67 6.31 2.67
N ILE A 32 -3.43 7.61 2.79
CA ILE A 32 -2.21 8.21 3.33
C ILE A 32 -2.58 8.98 4.58
N ASN A 33 -1.76 8.89 5.63
CA ASN A 33 -1.92 9.74 6.81
C ASN A 33 -1.91 11.21 6.39
N PRO A 34 -2.99 11.97 6.64
CA PRO A 34 -3.09 13.36 6.21
C PRO A 34 -2.24 14.31 7.06
N ILE A 35 -1.75 13.85 8.22
CA ILE A 35 -0.86 14.60 9.12
C ILE A 35 0.54 13.99 8.97
N PRO A 36 1.42 14.58 8.12
CA PRO A 36 2.75 14.03 7.91
C PRO A 36 3.58 14.03 9.19
N ALA A 37 4.38 12.99 9.37
CA ALA A 37 5.36 12.96 10.44
C ALA A 37 6.33 14.17 10.31
N ALA A 38 6.71 14.75 11.43
CA ALA A 38 7.70 15.83 11.46
C ALA A 38 9.02 15.33 10.87
N LEU A 39 9.55 16.07 9.89
CA LEU A 39 10.81 15.72 9.27
C LEU A 39 11.97 15.98 10.22
N PRO A 40 12.89 15.02 10.39
CA PRO A 40 14.14 15.26 11.13
C PRO A 40 15.03 16.24 10.37
N GLU A 41 16.02 16.81 11.04
CA GLU A 41 17.08 17.55 10.37
C GLU A 41 17.86 16.61 9.45
N ILE A 42 17.95 16.96 8.17
CA ILE A 42 18.65 16.16 7.17
C ILE A 42 20.04 16.76 6.95
N PRO A 43 21.12 16.02 7.24
CA PRO A 43 22.47 16.50 6.99
C PRO A 43 22.66 16.94 5.54
N ALA A 44 23.31 18.08 5.31
CA ALA A 44 23.54 18.62 3.97
C ALA A 44 24.18 17.59 3.03
N ARG A 45 25.09 16.74 3.54
CA ARG A 45 25.72 15.67 2.76
C ARG A 45 24.72 14.68 2.13
N ALA A 46 23.55 14.44 2.75
CA ALA A 46 22.54 13.55 2.21
C ALA A 46 21.88 14.09 0.93
N TRP A 47 21.96 15.41 0.70
CA TRP A 47 21.40 16.06 -0.49
C TRP A 47 22.35 16.09 -1.69
N HIS A 48 23.66 16.23 -1.43
CA HIS A 48 24.63 16.50 -2.52
C HIS A 48 25.63 15.37 -2.75
N ARG A 49 25.64 14.30 -1.93
CA ARG A 49 26.45 13.11 -2.16
C ARG A 49 25.58 11.92 -2.54
N LEU A 50 26.13 11.01 -3.32
CA LEU A 50 25.50 9.71 -3.55
C LEU A 50 25.38 8.96 -2.20
N PRO A 51 24.28 8.23 -1.98
CA PRO A 51 24.11 7.45 -0.76
C PRO A 51 25.25 6.46 -0.56
N ASP A 52 25.95 6.57 0.56
CA ASP A 52 27.01 5.65 0.92
C ASP A 52 26.46 4.43 1.70
N ARG A 53 27.34 3.45 1.87
CA ARG A 53 26.99 2.21 2.59
C ARG A 53 26.48 2.48 4.01
N HIS A 54 27.10 3.42 4.73
CA HIS A 54 26.71 3.74 6.10
C HIS A 54 25.27 4.25 6.18
N LEU A 55 24.88 5.14 5.27
CA LEU A 55 23.51 5.70 5.22
C LEU A 55 22.47 4.61 4.89
N ILE A 56 22.80 3.74 3.93
CA ILE A 56 21.93 2.62 3.54
C ILE A 56 21.78 1.64 4.72
N GLU A 57 22.87 1.24 5.36
CA GLU A 57 22.84 0.30 6.48
C GLU A 57 22.11 0.87 7.69
N THR A 58 22.28 2.16 8.00
CA THR A 58 21.51 2.84 9.06
C THR A 58 20.01 2.71 8.83
N ALA A 59 19.54 3.00 7.63
CA ALA A 59 18.12 2.84 7.29
C ALA A 59 17.65 1.38 7.36
N ARG A 60 18.49 0.42 6.91
CA ARG A 60 18.20 -1.02 6.97
C ARG A 60 18.09 -1.55 8.39
N HIS A 61 18.99 -1.13 9.29
CA HIS A 61 18.95 -1.51 10.69
C HIS A 61 17.71 -0.94 11.38
N ALA A 62 17.40 0.35 11.18
CA ALA A 62 16.20 0.97 11.69
C ALA A 62 14.93 0.24 11.19
N ALA A 63 14.87 -0.11 9.90
CA ALA A 63 13.76 -0.84 9.32
C ALA A 63 13.63 -2.27 9.87
N ARG A 64 14.77 -2.98 10.12
CA ARG A 64 14.76 -4.29 10.75
C ARG A 64 14.09 -4.26 12.12
N ASP A 65 14.47 -3.29 12.93
CA ASP A 65 14.00 -3.18 14.31
C ASP A 65 12.55 -2.72 14.35
N HIS A 66 12.17 -1.73 13.54
CA HIS A 66 10.79 -1.25 13.44
C HIS A 66 9.81 -2.33 12.94
N TYR A 67 10.16 -3.03 11.85
CA TYR A 67 9.31 -4.09 11.29
C TYR A 67 9.49 -5.43 11.98
N ARG A 68 10.40 -5.53 12.95
CA ARG A 68 10.69 -6.76 13.69
C ARG A 68 11.07 -7.93 12.78
N SER A 69 11.83 -7.66 11.69
CA SER A 69 12.14 -8.66 10.66
C SER A 69 13.23 -9.67 11.06
N GLY A 70 13.59 -9.74 12.34
CA GLY A 70 14.53 -10.71 12.88
C GLY A 70 15.94 -10.51 12.34
N GLY A 71 16.52 -11.58 11.76
CA GLY A 71 17.86 -11.51 11.17
C GLY A 71 17.93 -10.91 9.77
N ILE A 72 16.78 -10.54 9.15
CA ILE A 72 16.74 -9.97 7.80
C ILE A 72 16.93 -8.47 7.89
N LEU A 73 17.88 -7.93 7.12
CA LEU A 73 17.99 -6.49 6.87
C LEU A 73 17.12 -6.14 5.65
N PRO A 74 16.02 -5.37 5.84
CA PRO A 74 15.15 -4.98 4.74
C PRO A 74 15.91 -4.19 3.67
N LEU A 75 15.57 -4.41 2.40
CA LEU A 75 16.12 -3.63 1.29
C LEU A 75 15.29 -2.36 1.10
N PRO A 76 15.87 -1.15 1.22
CA PRO A 76 15.16 0.07 0.84
C PRO A 76 14.97 0.11 -0.68
N VAL A 77 13.75 0.47 -1.10
CA VAL A 77 13.36 0.50 -2.52
C VAL A 77 12.66 1.83 -2.84
N PRO A 78 12.72 2.34 -4.10
CA PRO A 78 12.10 3.62 -4.48
C PRO A 78 10.56 3.52 -4.59
N GLY A 79 9.94 3.27 -3.42
CA GLY A 79 8.54 2.89 -3.28
C GLY A 79 8.29 1.43 -3.69
N THR A 80 7.31 0.77 -3.07
CA THR A 80 6.99 -0.64 -3.34
C THR A 80 6.60 -0.90 -4.80
N GLN A 81 6.07 0.11 -5.51
CA GLN A 81 5.73 0.00 -6.93
C GLN A 81 6.92 -0.42 -7.80
N SER A 82 8.14 0.02 -7.48
CA SER A 82 9.34 -0.34 -8.24
C SER A 82 9.63 -1.85 -8.22
N VAL A 83 9.45 -2.48 -7.06
CA VAL A 83 9.68 -3.93 -6.90
C VAL A 83 8.47 -4.76 -7.32
N ILE A 84 7.26 -4.22 -7.25
CA ILE A 84 6.06 -4.86 -7.84
C ILE A 84 6.28 -5.10 -9.34
N GLN A 85 6.82 -4.13 -10.06
CA GLN A 85 7.13 -4.26 -11.48
C GLN A 85 8.24 -5.29 -11.78
N LEU A 86 9.08 -5.62 -10.80
CA LEU A 86 10.16 -6.58 -10.93
C LEU A 86 9.75 -8.01 -10.55
N LEU A 87 8.62 -8.20 -9.83
CA LEU A 87 8.16 -9.53 -9.40
C LEU A 87 8.08 -10.58 -10.52
N PRO A 88 7.63 -10.26 -11.73
CA PRO A 88 7.59 -11.25 -12.81
C PRO A 88 8.95 -11.85 -13.15
N ARG A 89 10.06 -11.15 -12.89
CA ARG A 89 11.42 -11.66 -13.12
C ARG A 89 11.86 -12.71 -12.09
N LEU A 90 11.17 -12.82 -10.95
CA LEU A 90 11.47 -13.83 -9.92
C LEU A 90 11.01 -15.21 -10.33
N VAL A 91 9.88 -15.28 -11.05
CA VAL A 91 9.30 -16.54 -11.49
C VAL A 91 10.01 -17.00 -12.79
N PRO A 92 10.74 -18.13 -12.79
CA PRO A 92 11.47 -18.60 -13.98
C PRO A 92 10.49 -18.82 -15.15
N VAL A 93 10.81 -18.26 -16.31
CA VAL A 93 10.00 -18.42 -17.54
C VAL A 93 10.47 -19.62 -18.37
N GLY A 94 11.71 -20.06 -18.17
CA GLY A 94 12.34 -21.15 -18.94
C GLY A 94 11.97 -22.53 -18.42
N GLY A 95 11.38 -23.37 -19.29
CA GLY A 95 11.09 -24.78 -18.97
C GLY A 95 9.76 -25.05 -18.25
N LEU A 96 8.97 -24.03 -17.92
CA LEU A 96 7.63 -24.19 -17.41
C LEU A 96 6.64 -24.37 -18.57
N SER A 97 5.74 -25.36 -18.44
CA SER A 97 4.52 -25.45 -19.26
C SER A 97 3.72 -24.14 -19.11
N ALA A 98 2.74 -23.90 -19.98
CA ALA A 98 1.84 -22.75 -19.85
C ALA A 98 1.18 -22.69 -18.45
N GLU A 99 1.00 -23.85 -17.81
CA GLU A 99 0.52 -23.99 -16.44
C GLU A 99 1.48 -23.40 -15.39
N GLY A 100 2.79 -23.51 -15.57
CA GLY A 100 3.79 -22.97 -14.65
C GLY A 100 3.94 -21.43 -14.67
N ARG A 101 3.22 -20.73 -15.58
CA ARG A 101 3.16 -19.27 -15.65
C ARG A 101 1.92 -18.69 -14.98
N ARG A 102 1.28 -19.43 -14.11
CA ARG A 102 0.11 -18.94 -13.37
C ARG A 102 0.52 -18.25 -12.10
N VAL A 103 -0.13 -17.11 -11.83
CA VAL A 103 0.03 -16.36 -10.57
C VAL A 103 -1.36 -16.11 -9.99
N ALA A 104 -1.51 -16.32 -8.69
CA ALA A 104 -2.74 -16.01 -7.98
C ALA A 104 -2.67 -14.61 -7.38
N ILE A 105 -3.74 -13.84 -7.51
CA ILE A 105 -3.89 -12.55 -6.84
C ILE A 105 -5.19 -12.58 -6.06
N LEU A 106 -5.10 -12.52 -4.72
CA LEU A 106 -6.27 -12.46 -3.87
C LEU A 106 -7.00 -11.12 -4.08
N SER A 107 -8.16 -11.19 -4.68
CA SER A 107 -8.91 -10.05 -5.23
C SER A 107 -10.21 -9.78 -4.46
N PRO A 108 -10.86 -8.62 -4.63
CA PRO A 108 -10.29 -7.45 -5.31
C PRO A 108 -9.14 -6.82 -4.51
N THR A 109 -8.13 -6.30 -5.19
CA THR A 109 -6.96 -5.69 -4.53
C THR A 109 -6.28 -4.62 -5.41
N TYR A 110 -5.07 -4.22 -5.06
CA TYR A 110 -4.26 -3.24 -5.80
C TYR A 110 -3.91 -3.74 -7.20
N GLY A 111 -4.49 -3.11 -8.21
CA GLY A 111 -4.48 -3.58 -9.60
C GLY A 111 -3.11 -3.65 -10.30
N GLU A 112 -2.08 -2.97 -9.74
CA GLU A 112 -0.75 -2.97 -10.36
C GLU A 112 -0.07 -4.36 -10.34
N TYR A 113 -0.45 -5.24 -9.42
CA TYR A 113 0.02 -6.63 -9.42
C TYR A 113 -0.46 -7.37 -10.67
N ALA A 114 -1.77 -7.35 -10.92
CA ALA A 114 -2.33 -7.99 -12.11
C ALA A 114 -1.73 -7.41 -13.39
N ARG A 115 -1.58 -6.08 -13.46
CA ARG A 115 -0.99 -5.37 -14.59
C ARG A 115 0.45 -5.82 -14.86
N ALA A 116 1.30 -5.88 -13.82
CA ALA A 116 2.71 -6.25 -13.96
C ALA A 116 2.86 -7.67 -14.50
N PHE A 117 2.12 -8.63 -13.94
CA PHE A 117 2.19 -10.02 -14.38
C PHE A 117 1.57 -10.23 -15.76
N THR A 118 0.42 -9.62 -16.06
CA THR A 118 -0.20 -9.70 -17.40
C THR A 118 0.72 -9.12 -18.47
N ALA A 119 1.36 -7.97 -18.19
CA ALA A 119 2.32 -7.35 -19.11
C ALA A 119 3.54 -8.23 -19.37
N ALA A 120 3.93 -9.08 -18.43
CA ALA A 120 5.02 -10.04 -18.55
C ALA A 120 4.58 -11.40 -19.14
N GLY A 121 3.32 -11.55 -19.56
CA GLY A 121 2.80 -12.76 -20.21
C GLY A 121 2.40 -13.89 -19.28
N PHE A 122 2.15 -13.61 -18.00
CA PHE A 122 1.64 -14.57 -17.05
C PHE A 122 0.11 -14.71 -17.14
N VAL A 123 -0.40 -15.90 -16.83
CA VAL A 123 -1.82 -16.11 -16.54
C VAL A 123 -2.10 -15.67 -15.11
N VAL A 124 -2.97 -14.67 -14.98
CA VAL A 124 -3.34 -14.11 -13.67
C VAL A 124 -4.68 -14.69 -13.24
N ASP A 125 -4.68 -15.43 -12.15
CA ASP A 125 -5.86 -15.95 -11.49
C ASP A 125 -6.29 -14.96 -10.40
N ALA A 126 -7.33 -14.19 -10.67
CA ALA A 126 -7.98 -13.39 -9.63
C ALA A 126 -8.86 -14.35 -8.80
N VAL A 127 -8.48 -14.54 -7.53
CA VAL A 127 -9.17 -15.45 -6.61
C VAL A 127 -9.82 -14.70 -5.46
N ASP A 128 -11.02 -15.10 -5.05
CA ASP A 128 -11.75 -14.44 -3.97
C ASP A 128 -11.38 -15.02 -2.59
N HIS A 129 -10.91 -16.26 -2.57
CA HIS A 129 -10.58 -16.96 -1.34
C HIS A 129 -9.12 -17.43 -1.33
N ILE A 130 -8.46 -17.27 -0.17
CA ILE A 130 -7.06 -17.68 0.03
C ILE A 130 -6.88 -19.21 -0.14
N ASP A 131 -7.95 -19.98 0.05
CA ASP A 131 -7.91 -21.45 -0.04
C ASP A 131 -7.90 -21.95 -1.50
N ASP A 132 -8.27 -21.09 -2.47
CA ASP A 132 -8.21 -21.39 -3.91
C ASP A 132 -6.77 -21.28 -4.46
N ILE A 133 -5.84 -20.76 -3.65
CA ILE A 133 -4.43 -20.64 -4.02
C ILE A 133 -3.72 -21.96 -3.69
N GLY A 134 -3.12 -22.59 -4.69
CA GLY A 134 -2.47 -23.89 -4.55
C GLY A 134 -1.12 -24.00 -5.26
N THR A 135 -0.59 -25.23 -5.32
CA THR A 135 0.73 -25.57 -5.88
C THR A 135 0.86 -25.30 -7.39
N GLN A 136 -0.27 -25.10 -8.09
CA GLN A 136 -0.29 -24.73 -9.50
C GLN A 136 0.16 -23.28 -9.76
N HIS A 137 0.25 -22.44 -8.71
CA HIS A 137 0.67 -21.05 -8.85
C HIS A 137 2.17 -20.92 -8.53
N GLY A 138 2.94 -20.38 -9.47
CA GLY A 138 4.35 -20.08 -9.28
C GLY A 138 4.60 -18.89 -8.34
N LEU A 139 3.56 -18.07 -8.13
CA LEU A 139 3.56 -16.96 -7.17
C LEU A 139 2.13 -16.63 -6.76
N ALA A 140 1.94 -16.24 -5.51
CA ALA A 140 0.69 -15.65 -5.05
C ALA A 140 0.93 -14.29 -4.38
N VAL A 141 -0.03 -13.39 -4.55
CA VAL A 141 -0.04 -12.07 -3.92
C VAL A 141 -1.22 -11.95 -2.97
N VAL A 142 -0.93 -11.54 -1.73
CA VAL A 142 -1.91 -11.18 -0.72
C VAL A 142 -1.55 -9.79 -0.19
N VAL A 143 -2.44 -8.81 -0.34
CA VAL A 143 -2.30 -7.49 0.29
C VAL A 143 -2.91 -7.58 1.69
N ASN A 144 -2.15 -7.26 2.74
CA ASN A 144 -2.55 -7.50 4.13
C ASN A 144 -2.04 -6.41 5.09
N PRO A 145 -2.88 -5.49 5.58
CA PRO A 145 -4.32 -5.30 5.29
C PRO A 145 -4.60 -4.96 3.83
N ASN A 146 -5.73 -5.47 3.31
CA ASN A 146 -6.07 -5.31 1.91
C ASN A 146 -6.57 -3.90 1.56
N ASN A 147 -6.34 -3.51 0.34
CA ASN A 147 -6.88 -2.33 -0.30
C ASN A 147 -7.72 -2.80 -1.52
N PRO A 148 -9.07 -2.57 -1.53
CA PRO A 148 -9.74 -1.45 -0.84
C PRO A 148 -10.56 -1.81 0.41
N ASP A 149 -10.75 -3.09 0.72
CA ASP A 149 -11.75 -3.54 1.70
C ASP A 149 -11.21 -3.65 3.13
N GLY A 150 -9.90 -3.51 3.33
CA GLY A 150 -9.28 -3.62 4.65
C GLY A 150 -9.22 -5.04 5.22
N ARG A 151 -9.58 -6.07 4.45
CA ARG A 151 -9.54 -7.47 4.88
C ARG A 151 -8.15 -7.84 5.39
N ILE A 152 -8.12 -8.54 6.53
CA ILE A 152 -6.91 -9.00 7.18
C ILE A 152 -6.93 -10.53 7.29
N HIS A 153 -5.84 -11.15 6.92
CA HIS A 153 -5.57 -12.56 7.17
C HIS A 153 -4.58 -12.71 8.31
N ALA A 154 -4.89 -13.59 9.24
CA ALA A 154 -4.01 -13.90 10.36
C ALA A 154 -2.66 -14.48 9.87
N ALA A 155 -1.59 -14.20 10.59
CA ALA A 155 -0.24 -14.62 10.24
C ALA A 155 -0.14 -16.16 10.06
N ASP A 156 -0.83 -16.95 10.89
CA ASP A 156 -0.82 -18.43 10.77
C ASP A 156 -1.47 -18.91 9.46
N ARG A 157 -2.52 -18.22 8.99
CA ARG A 157 -3.16 -18.55 7.71
C ARG A 157 -2.27 -18.22 6.52
N LEU A 158 -1.54 -17.10 6.60
CA LEU A 158 -0.56 -16.72 5.57
C LEU A 158 0.64 -17.67 5.58
N GLU A 159 1.09 -18.14 6.73
CA GLU A 159 2.15 -19.13 6.84
C GLU A 159 1.71 -20.48 6.26
N ALA A 160 0.50 -20.94 6.52
CA ALA A 160 -0.06 -22.14 5.89
C ALA A 160 -0.15 -22.02 4.36
N LEU A 161 -0.52 -20.84 3.83
CA LEU A 161 -0.47 -20.55 2.39
C LEU A 161 0.96 -20.61 1.87
N HIS A 162 1.93 -20.02 2.58
CA HIS A 162 3.35 -20.07 2.20
C HIS A 162 3.84 -21.51 2.06
N GLU A 163 3.57 -22.39 3.05
CA GLU A 163 4.01 -23.79 2.99
C GLU A 163 3.36 -24.54 1.82
N ARG A 164 2.08 -24.25 1.51
CA ARG A 164 1.40 -24.83 0.35
C ARG A 164 2.03 -24.41 -0.98
N LEU A 165 2.36 -23.13 -1.15
CA LEU A 165 3.02 -22.61 -2.35
C LEU A 165 4.45 -23.17 -2.48
N LYS A 166 5.19 -23.18 -1.38
CA LYS A 166 6.57 -23.69 -1.31
C LYS A 166 6.66 -25.15 -1.75
N ALA A 167 5.68 -25.99 -1.42
CA ALA A 167 5.62 -27.37 -1.87
C ALA A 167 5.61 -27.51 -3.41
N GLY A 168 5.08 -26.51 -4.14
CA GLY A 168 5.16 -26.38 -5.59
C GLY A 168 6.34 -25.54 -6.11
N GLY A 169 7.24 -25.10 -5.23
CA GLY A 169 8.36 -24.20 -5.58
C GLY A 169 7.94 -22.74 -5.79
N GLY A 170 6.70 -22.39 -5.44
CA GLY A 170 6.14 -21.04 -5.61
C GLY A 170 6.57 -20.04 -4.54
N PHE A 171 6.29 -18.77 -4.80
CA PHE A 171 6.57 -17.63 -3.92
C PHE A 171 5.26 -17.09 -3.32
N LEU A 172 5.32 -16.64 -2.06
CA LEU A 172 4.29 -15.82 -1.46
C LEU A 172 4.77 -14.37 -1.35
N VAL A 173 4.00 -13.44 -1.92
CA VAL A 173 4.16 -12.00 -1.72
C VAL A 173 3.07 -11.52 -0.78
N VAL A 174 3.45 -10.92 0.35
CA VAL A 174 2.53 -10.25 1.28
C VAL A 174 2.81 -8.75 1.23
N ASP A 175 1.87 -8.00 0.66
CA ASP A 175 1.99 -6.53 0.62
C ASP A 175 1.41 -5.95 1.91
N GLU A 176 2.29 -5.53 2.80
CA GLU A 176 1.96 -4.90 4.08
C GLU A 176 2.07 -3.36 4.00
N ALA A 177 1.66 -2.76 2.86
CA ALA A 177 1.73 -1.30 2.71
C ALA A 177 0.94 -0.53 3.77
N PHE A 178 -0.08 -1.16 4.36
CA PHE A 178 -0.87 -0.63 5.49
C PHE A 178 -0.53 -1.31 6.83
N GLY A 179 0.51 -2.14 6.87
CA GLY A 179 0.87 -2.98 8.01
C GLY A 179 1.32 -2.20 9.27
N ASP A 180 1.77 -0.95 9.14
CA ASP A 180 2.16 -0.13 10.30
C ASP A 180 0.96 0.23 11.19
N THR A 181 -0.26 0.20 10.65
CA THR A 181 -1.49 0.42 11.41
C THR A 181 -2.03 -0.86 12.08
N SER A 182 -1.44 -2.03 11.77
CA SER A 182 -1.85 -3.33 12.30
C SER A 182 -0.62 -4.25 12.48
N PRO A 183 0.38 -3.85 13.29
CA PRO A 183 1.68 -4.51 13.37
C PRO A 183 1.62 -5.97 13.81
N ASP A 184 0.61 -6.37 14.58
CA ASP A 184 0.45 -7.74 15.09
C ASP A 184 0.01 -8.74 14.01
N THR A 185 -0.47 -8.26 12.86
CA THR A 185 -0.85 -9.10 11.72
C THR A 185 0.30 -9.36 10.74
N SER A 186 1.48 -8.73 10.97
CA SER A 186 2.63 -8.80 10.07
C SER A 186 3.30 -10.16 10.08
N LEU A 187 3.73 -10.62 8.90
CA LEU A 187 4.62 -11.78 8.75
C LEU A 187 6.10 -11.45 8.89
N ALA A 188 6.49 -10.18 8.99
CA ALA A 188 7.89 -9.79 9.09
C ALA A 188 8.66 -10.48 10.22
N PRO A 189 8.10 -10.68 11.44
CA PRO A 189 8.77 -11.43 12.51
C PRO A 189 9.09 -12.89 12.16
N ARG A 190 8.37 -13.46 11.20
CA ARG A 190 8.52 -14.87 10.77
C ARG A 190 9.37 -15.01 9.50
N ALA A 191 9.73 -13.92 8.83
CA ALA A 191 10.34 -13.91 7.50
C ALA A 191 11.68 -14.67 7.44
N ALA A 192 12.49 -14.66 8.51
CA ALA A 192 13.79 -15.32 8.53
C ALA A 192 13.68 -16.87 8.36
N ARG A 193 12.56 -17.48 8.75
CA ARG A 193 12.32 -18.93 8.64
C ARG A 193 11.50 -19.34 7.41
N LEU A 194 10.87 -18.39 6.74
CA LEU A 194 10.00 -18.64 5.60
C LEU A 194 10.75 -18.34 4.28
N SER A 195 11.31 -19.39 3.66
CA SER A 195 11.91 -19.25 2.32
C SER A 195 10.84 -18.91 1.28
N ASN A 196 11.17 -18.26 0.18
CA ASN A 196 10.23 -17.86 -0.86
C ASN A 196 9.09 -16.91 -0.38
N LEU A 197 9.24 -16.28 0.79
CA LEU A 197 8.38 -15.22 1.28
C LEU A 197 9.00 -13.86 0.92
N ILE A 198 8.16 -12.96 0.43
CA ILE A 198 8.52 -11.57 0.13
C ILE A 198 7.47 -10.68 0.79
N ILE A 199 7.90 -9.73 1.61
CA ILE A 199 7.02 -8.77 2.25
C ILE A 199 7.39 -7.38 1.78
N PHE A 200 6.39 -6.57 1.42
CA PHE A 200 6.57 -5.17 1.08
C PHE A 200 6.03 -4.27 2.19
N ARG A 201 6.79 -3.23 2.54
CA ARG A 201 6.41 -2.20 3.50
C ARG A 201 6.46 -0.84 2.83
N SER A 202 5.40 -0.04 2.93
CA SER A 202 5.32 1.29 2.33
C SER A 202 5.56 2.37 3.39
N PHE A 203 6.70 3.05 3.32
CA PHE A 203 7.03 4.12 4.25
C PHE A 203 6.07 5.33 4.14
N GLY A 204 5.55 5.60 2.94
CA GLY A 204 4.76 6.80 2.67
C GLY A 204 3.34 6.81 3.21
N LYS A 205 2.77 5.69 3.66
CA LYS A 205 1.37 5.59 4.09
C LYS A 205 1.17 6.06 5.52
N PHE A 206 1.78 5.35 6.46
CA PHE A 206 1.69 5.60 7.89
C PHE A 206 2.33 6.95 8.28
N PHE A 207 3.54 7.23 7.76
CA PHE A 207 4.24 8.48 8.05
C PHE A 207 3.69 9.71 7.30
N GLY A 208 2.73 9.55 6.37
CA GLY A 208 2.21 10.66 5.58
C GLY A 208 3.21 11.25 4.57
N LEU A 209 4.27 10.52 4.23
CA LEU A 209 5.40 11.00 3.43
C LEU A 209 5.51 10.29 2.08
N ALA A 210 4.37 10.12 1.39
CA ALA A 210 4.29 9.40 0.12
C ALA A 210 5.19 10.00 -0.98
N GLY A 211 5.45 11.29 -0.94
CA GLY A 211 6.32 12.01 -1.88
C GLY A 211 7.80 11.62 -1.77
N LEU A 212 8.26 11.04 -0.65
CA LEU A 212 9.64 10.52 -0.52
C LEU A 212 9.94 9.35 -1.45
N ARG A 213 8.94 8.67 -1.96
CA ARG A 213 9.08 7.48 -2.81
C ARG A 213 9.95 6.42 -2.16
N LEU A 214 9.61 6.02 -0.93
CA LEU A 214 10.35 5.04 -0.16
C LEU A 214 9.46 3.87 0.28
N GLY A 215 10.00 2.67 0.21
CA GLY A 215 9.46 1.45 0.78
C GLY A 215 10.59 0.48 1.14
N PHE A 216 10.23 -0.67 1.66
CA PHE A 216 11.18 -1.72 2.00
C PHE A 216 10.67 -3.08 1.52
N ALA A 217 11.60 -3.90 1.02
CA ALA A 217 11.37 -5.31 0.75
C ALA A 217 12.05 -6.16 1.84
N ILE A 218 11.33 -7.12 2.40
CA ILE A 218 11.81 -8.08 3.40
C ILE A 218 11.70 -9.47 2.79
N ALA A 219 12.83 -10.12 2.57
CA ALA A 219 12.91 -11.47 2.03
C ALA A 219 14.29 -12.05 2.36
N ARG A 220 14.54 -13.31 2.03
CA ARG A 220 15.88 -13.90 2.10
C ARG A 220 16.87 -13.11 1.23
N SER A 221 18.15 -13.17 1.60
CA SER A 221 19.22 -12.40 0.95
C SER A 221 19.34 -12.68 -0.55
N ASP A 222 19.14 -13.93 -0.99
CA ASP A 222 19.19 -14.31 -2.40
C ASP A 222 18.12 -13.60 -3.25
N ILE A 223 16.92 -13.35 -2.69
CA ILE A 223 15.84 -12.60 -3.33
C ILE A 223 16.17 -11.11 -3.30
N LEU A 224 16.62 -10.58 -2.14
CA LEU A 224 16.93 -9.16 -1.99
C LEU A 224 18.06 -8.73 -2.91
N THR A 225 19.13 -9.55 -3.05
CA THR A 225 20.23 -9.29 -3.99
C THR A 225 19.74 -9.19 -5.43
N ARG A 226 18.80 -10.03 -5.86
CA ARG A 226 18.21 -9.92 -7.21
C ARG A 226 17.47 -8.60 -7.40
N PHE A 227 16.69 -8.16 -6.39
CA PHE A 227 16.03 -6.84 -6.46
C PHE A 227 17.05 -5.71 -6.50
N GLU A 228 18.11 -5.79 -5.68
CA GLU A 228 19.18 -4.79 -5.63
C GLU A 228 19.88 -4.67 -6.98
N ASP A 229 20.24 -5.80 -7.61
CA ASP A 229 20.84 -5.84 -8.95
C ASP A 229 19.93 -5.23 -10.02
N TRP A 230 18.63 -5.53 -9.97
CA TRP A 230 17.68 -5.02 -10.97
C TRP A 230 17.31 -3.54 -10.80
N LEU A 231 17.33 -3.04 -9.58
CA LEU A 231 17.12 -1.63 -9.28
C LEU A 231 18.36 -0.79 -9.62
N GLY A 232 19.54 -1.41 -9.57
CA GLY A 232 20.82 -0.74 -9.75
C GLY A 232 21.27 0.07 -8.55
N PRO A 233 22.48 0.62 -8.59
CA PRO A 233 23.05 1.38 -7.49
C PRO A 233 22.27 2.68 -7.23
N TRP A 234 22.27 3.11 -5.98
CA TRP A 234 21.66 4.39 -5.52
C TRP A 234 20.17 4.56 -5.85
N ALA A 235 19.42 3.48 -5.89
CA ALA A 235 18.00 3.48 -6.24
C ALA A 235 17.16 4.38 -5.31
N VAL A 236 17.54 4.53 -4.04
CA VAL A 236 16.86 5.39 -3.06
C VAL A 236 17.71 6.60 -2.75
N SER A 237 17.09 7.79 -2.71
CA SER A 237 17.78 9.05 -2.45
C SER A 237 18.35 9.15 -1.02
N GLY A 238 19.46 9.89 -0.87
CA GLY A 238 20.07 10.14 0.42
C GLY A 238 19.12 10.75 1.46
N PRO A 239 18.34 11.78 1.12
CA PRO A 239 17.34 12.35 2.04
C PRO A 239 16.31 11.33 2.50
N ALA A 240 15.80 10.48 1.61
CA ALA A 240 14.82 9.45 1.97
C ALA A 240 15.39 8.43 2.96
N LEU A 241 16.64 8.00 2.75
CA LEU A 241 17.34 7.08 3.67
C LEU A 241 17.60 7.75 5.04
N ALA A 242 18.03 9.03 5.07
CA ALA A 242 18.26 9.76 6.31
C ALA A 242 16.97 9.90 7.13
N ILE A 243 15.86 10.27 6.48
CA ILE A 243 14.54 10.38 7.10
C ILE A 243 14.10 9.03 7.65
N ALA A 244 14.24 7.96 6.85
CA ALA A 244 13.87 6.61 7.28
C ALA A 244 14.66 6.15 8.51
N GLY A 245 15.99 6.33 8.49
CA GLY A 245 16.84 5.95 9.62
C GLY A 245 16.43 6.65 10.93
N SER A 246 16.00 7.90 10.84
CA SER A 246 15.53 8.66 12.00
C SER A 246 14.11 8.24 12.44
N LEU A 247 13.13 8.28 11.53
CA LEU A 247 11.73 8.05 11.90
C LEU A 247 11.45 6.60 12.31
N LEU A 248 12.09 5.62 11.67
CA LEU A 248 11.92 4.21 12.04
C LEU A 248 12.59 3.86 13.39
N SER A 249 13.51 4.70 13.87
CA SER A 249 14.13 4.56 15.19
C SER A 249 13.42 5.37 16.29
N SER A 250 12.38 6.14 15.92
CA SER A 250 11.65 6.99 16.86
C SER A 250 10.42 6.30 17.44
N ASP A 251 9.86 6.84 18.52
CA ASP A 251 8.53 6.46 19.00
C ASP A 251 7.45 6.98 18.01
N VAL A 252 6.68 6.07 17.45
CA VAL A 252 5.62 6.36 16.50
C VAL A 252 4.21 6.29 17.09
N SER A 253 4.10 6.09 18.42
CA SER A 253 2.81 5.95 19.11
C SER A 253 1.89 7.16 18.90
N GLY A 254 2.45 8.36 18.89
CA GLY A 254 1.73 9.60 18.60
C GLY A 254 1.12 9.64 17.20
N ILE A 255 1.81 9.06 16.21
CA ILE A 255 1.28 8.96 14.83
C ILE A 255 0.07 8.01 14.81
N ALA A 256 0.18 6.84 15.46
CA ALA A 256 -0.91 5.88 15.53
C ALA A 256 -2.16 6.47 16.23
N THR A 257 -1.95 7.21 17.33
CA THR A 257 -3.01 7.91 18.06
C THR A 257 -3.71 8.94 17.16
N SER A 258 -2.94 9.78 16.48
CA SER A 258 -3.48 10.80 15.56
C SER A 258 -4.28 10.17 14.41
N ILE A 259 -3.81 9.07 13.83
CA ILE A 259 -4.55 8.32 12.79
C ILE A 259 -5.88 7.82 13.35
N ALA A 260 -5.89 7.24 14.56
CA ALA A 260 -7.11 6.73 15.19
C ALA A 260 -8.14 7.86 15.46
N GLU A 261 -7.68 9.02 15.91
CA GLU A 261 -8.55 10.20 16.11
C GLU A 261 -9.16 10.68 14.78
N ARG A 262 -8.36 10.76 13.72
CA ARG A 262 -8.87 11.15 12.40
C ARG A 262 -9.83 10.13 11.82
N GLN A 263 -9.57 8.82 12.04
CA GLN A 263 -10.50 7.77 11.64
C GLN A 263 -11.84 7.88 12.37
N ALA A 264 -11.82 8.15 13.68
CA ALA A 264 -13.04 8.35 14.44
C ALA A 264 -13.86 9.54 13.91
N GLY A 265 -13.19 10.64 13.53
CA GLY A 265 -13.83 11.79 12.88
C GLY A 265 -14.51 11.40 11.57
N LEU A 266 -13.80 10.72 10.68
CA LEU A 266 -14.38 10.21 9.42
C LEU A 266 -15.59 9.30 9.66
N HIS A 267 -15.48 8.36 10.59
CA HIS A 267 -16.58 7.42 10.91
C HIS A 267 -17.81 8.16 11.42
N ALA A 268 -17.63 9.18 12.27
CA ALA A 268 -18.74 10.01 12.73
C ALA A 268 -19.45 10.75 11.58
N VAL A 269 -18.69 11.28 10.62
CA VAL A 269 -19.22 11.95 9.42
C VAL A 269 -20.02 10.97 8.56
N LEU A 270 -19.46 9.80 8.26
CA LEU A 270 -20.11 8.78 7.42
C LEU A 270 -21.38 8.24 8.07
N ALA A 271 -21.36 7.98 9.38
CA ALA A 271 -22.53 7.57 10.14
C ALA A 271 -23.61 8.65 10.18
N GLY A 272 -23.23 9.93 10.36
CA GLY A 272 -24.14 11.06 10.32
C GLY A 272 -24.80 11.29 8.94
N ALA A 273 -24.20 10.79 7.88
CA ALA A 273 -24.75 10.78 6.51
C ALA A 273 -25.52 9.49 6.19
N GLY A 274 -25.69 8.57 7.14
CA GLY A 274 -26.36 7.28 6.94
C GLY A 274 -25.62 6.30 6.02
N LEU A 275 -24.31 6.50 5.82
CA LEU A 275 -23.50 5.62 4.97
C LEU A 275 -22.98 4.42 5.75
N VAL A 276 -23.13 3.22 5.16
CA VAL A 276 -22.72 1.96 5.79
C VAL A 276 -21.27 1.66 5.47
N ILE A 277 -20.46 1.46 6.53
CA ILE A 277 -19.07 1.06 6.40
C ILE A 277 -19.02 -0.42 5.99
N ALA A 278 -18.44 -0.70 4.84
CA ALA A 278 -18.25 -2.07 4.31
C ALA A 278 -16.87 -2.66 4.66
N GLY A 279 -15.92 -1.80 5.06
CA GLY A 279 -14.57 -2.23 5.42
C GLY A 279 -13.59 -1.07 5.53
N GLY A 280 -12.30 -1.36 5.66
CA GLY A 280 -11.25 -0.33 5.71
C GLY A 280 -10.06 -0.71 6.57
N THR A 281 -9.13 0.23 6.64
CA THR A 281 -7.97 0.23 7.54
C THR A 281 -8.02 1.51 8.37
N PRO A 282 -7.17 1.69 9.38
CA PRO A 282 -7.10 2.98 10.09
C PRO A 282 -6.84 4.19 9.17
N LEU A 283 -6.30 4.01 7.97
CA LEU A 283 -6.00 5.09 7.01
C LEU A 283 -7.07 5.34 5.95
N PHE A 284 -8.07 4.51 5.83
CA PHE A 284 -9.19 4.70 4.90
C PHE A 284 -10.40 3.85 5.29
N THR A 285 -11.58 4.27 4.83
CA THR A 285 -12.84 3.58 5.03
C THR A 285 -13.51 3.30 3.70
N LEU A 286 -13.95 2.06 3.47
CA LEU A 286 -14.76 1.66 2.33
C LEU A 286 -16.23 1.74 2.70
N VAL A 287 -17.00 2.39 1.84
CA VAL A 287 -18.46 2.46 1.89
C VAL A 287 -19.03 1.74 0.68
N ALA A 288 -20.11 0.99 0.87
CA ALA A 288 -20.91 0.40 -0.20
C ALA A 288 -22.31 1.05 -0.20
N ASP A 289 -22.66 1.77 -1.28
CA ASP A 289 -23.95 2.46 -1.42
C ASP A 289 -24.35 2.51 -2.90
N VAL A 290 -25.60 2.18 -3.19
CA VAL A 290 -26.12 2.21 -4.57
C VAL A 290 -26.06 3.62 -5.19
N ARG A 291 -26.01 4.68 -4.37
CA ARG A 291 -25.86 6.08 -4.79
C ARG A 291 -24.40 6.51 -4.94
N ALA A 292 -23.43 5.59 -4.91
CA ALA A 292 -21.99 5.92 -4.92
C ALA A 292 -21.60 6.86 -6.07
N GLY A 293 -22.21 6.72 -7.25
CA GLY A 293 -21.99 7.60 -8.39
C GLY A 293 -22.44 9.04 -8.14
N ASP A 294 -23.61 9.22 -7.54
CA ASP A 294 -24.18 10.55 -7.19
C ASP A 294 -23.39 11.17 -6.04
N ILE A 295 -23.05 10.37 -5.03
CA ILE A 295 -22.19 10.79 -3.90
C ILE A 295 -20.85 11.30 -4.44
N TYR A 296 -20.19 10.55 -5.29
CA TYR A 296 -18.92 10.94 -5.92
C TYR A 296 -19.04 12.27 -6.67
N THR A 297 -20.06 12.37 -7.52
CA THR A 297 -20.29 13.57 -8.34
C THR A 297 -20.56 14.80 -7.48
N THR A 298 -21.38 14.66 -6.44
CA THR A 298 -21.68 15.73 -5.50
C THR A 298 -20.45 16.15 -4.72
N LEU A 299 -19.67 15.21 -4.19
CA LEU A 299 -18.41 15.51 -3.51
C LEU A 299 -17.43 16.25 -4.42
N CYS A 300 -17.29 15.84 -5.69
CA CYS A 300 -16.43 16.52 -6.65
C CYS A 300 -16.90 17.97 -6.92
N ARG A 301 -18.22 18.26 -6.96
CA ARG A 301 -18.75 19.62 -7.07
C ARG A 301 -18.42 20.50 -5.85
N HIS A 302 -18.22 19.89 -4.69
CA HIS A 302 -17.73 20.55 -3.47
C HIS A 302 -16.19 20.52 -3.35
N HIS A 303 -15.49 20.16 -4.42
CA HIS A 303 -14.03 20.02 -4.49
C HIS A 303 -13.48 19.02 -3.43
N ILE A 304 -14.18 17.91 -3.25
CA ILE A 304 -13.75 16.79 -2.40
C ILE A 304 -13.58 15.57 -3.29
N LEU A 305 -12.36 15.03 -3.35
CA LEU A 305 -12.06 13.86 -4.16
C LEU A 305 -12.00 12.60 -3.29
N VAL A 306 -12.84 11.61 -3.58
CA VAL A 306 -12.80 10.27 -2.99
C VAL A 306 -12.45 9.23 -4.05
N ARG A 307 -12.14 8.00 -3.66
CA ARG A 307 -11.81 6.93 -4.59
C ARG A 307 -13.03 6.12 -4.97
N ARG A 308 -13.33 6.03 -6.26
CA ARG A 308 -14.30 5.10 -6.86
C ARG A 308 -13.60 3.95 -7.57
N PHE A 309 -14.33 2.86 -7.83
CA PHE A 309 -13.82 1.66 -8.46
C PHE A 309 -14.69 1.25 -9.64
N ASP A 310 -14.11 1.12 -10.84
CA ASP A 310 -14.85 0.78 -12.06
C ASP A 310 -15.42 -0.66 -12.01
N TYR A 311 -14.77 -1.56 -11.26
CA TYR A 311 -15.21 -2.94 -11.06
C TYR A 311 -16.24 -3.12 -9.94
N ALA A 312 -16.49 -2.08 -9.13
CA ALA A 312 -17.46 -2.05 -8.05
C ALA A 312 -18.09 -0.64 -7.98
N PRO A 313 -19.07 -0.36 -8.86
CA PRO A 313 -19.60 0.99 -9.05
C PRO A 313 -20.36 1.54 -7.84
N ASP A 314 -20.76 0.68 -6.91
CA ASP A 314 -21.39 0.99 -5.62
C ASP A 314 -20.36 1.23 -4.48
N TRP A 315 -19.05 1.13 -4.77
CA TRP A 315 -18.00 1.31 -3.78
C TRP A 315 -17.36 2.70 -3.85
N LEU A 316 -17.21 3.30 -2.66
CA LEU A 316 -16.41 4.51 -2.45
C LEU A 316 -15.45 4.29 -1.29
N ARG A 317 -14.17 4.63 -1.48
CA ARG A 317 -13.19 4.62 -0.41
C ARG A 317 -12.82 6.05 -0.04
N PHE A 318 -12.95 6.35 1.24
CA PHE A 318 -12.65 7.64 1.86
C PHE A 318 -11.33 7.55 2.63
N GLY A 319 -10.37 8.39 2.31
CA GLY A 319 -9.21 8.67 3.14
C GLY A 319 -9.55 9.58 4.32
N LEU A 320 -8.58 9.83 5.17
CA LEU A 320 -8.75 10.68 6.35
C LEU A 320 -8.63 12.16 5.98
N ALA A 321 -9.45 13.00 6.58
CA ALA A 321 -9.29 14.45 6.54
C ALA A 321 -8.17 14.89 7.52
N PRO A 322 -7.44 15.98 7.23
CA PRO A 322 -6.36 16.44 8.09
C PRO A 322 -6.83 16.98 9.43
N ASP A 323 -8.04 17.53 9.49
CA ASP A 323 -8.58 18.16 10.69
C ASP A 323 -10.12 18.09 10.77
N ALA A 324 -10.67 18.63 11.86
CA ALA A 324 -12.11 18.65 12.10
C ALA A 324 -12.88 19.65 11.19
N ALA A 325 -12.22 20.68 10.65
CA ALA A 325 -12.82 21.60 9.73
C ALA A 325 -13.10 20.92 8.38
N ASP A 326 -12.16 20.11 7.91
CA ASP A 326 -12.35 19.32 6.70
C ASP A 326 -13.33 18.14 6.90
N ASP A 327 -13.41 17.55 8.11
CA ASP A 327 -14.51 16.63 8.46
C ASP A 327 -15.89 17.34 8.36
N ALA A 328 -15.99 18.56 8.88
CA ALA A 328 -17.24 19.34 8.80
C ALA A 328 -17.59 19.72 7.35
N ARG A 329 -16.59 20.01 6.51
CA ARG A 329 -16.74 20.26 5.08
C ARG A 329 -17.27 19.02 4.35
N LEU A 330 -16.70 17.84 4.63
CA LEU A 330 -17.20 16.57 4.09
C LEU A 330 -18.65 16.31 4.53
N ALA A 331 -18.95 16.49 5.82
CA ALA A 331 -20.31 16.33 6.35
C ALA A 331 -21.31 17.27 5.68
N ALA A 332 -20.94 18.53 5.42
CA ALA A 332 -21.80 19.50 4.73
C ALA A 332 -22.08 19.07 3.28
N ALA A 333 -21.06 18.60 2.55
CA ALA A 333 -21.19 18.12 1.18
C ALA A 333 -22.10 16.86 1.11
N LEU A 334 -21.95 15.92 2.04
CA LEU A 334 -22.79 14.72 2.09
C LEU A 334 -24.26 15.05 2.37
N ARG A 335 -24.57 16.02 3.23
CA ARG A 335 -25.96 16.49 3.47
C ARG A 335 -26.65 17.12 2.26
N SER A 336 -25.90 17.56 1.25
CA SER A 336 -26.48 18.13 0.04
C SER A 336 -26.96 17.08 -0.97
N ILE A 337 -26.67 15.79 -0.75
CA ILE A 337 -27.05 14.68 -1.64
C ILE A 337 -28.56 14.40 -1.54
N ASP A 338 -29.17 14.56 -0.36
CA ASP A 338 -30.57 14.24 -0.08
C ASP A 338 -31.53 15.38 -0.43
N ARG A 339 -31.06 16.42 -1.13
CA ARG A 339 -31.86 17.56 -1.59
C ARG A 339 -31.86 17.66 -3.10
#